data_4bdbe8711c1287106fe8ab580fa76b9c
#
_entry.id   4bdbe8711c1287106fe8ab580fa76b9c
#
_cell.length_a   1.000
_cell.length_b   1.000
_cell.length_c   1.000
_cell.angle_alpha   90.00
_cell.angle_beta   90.00
_cell.angle_gamma   90.00
#
_symmetry.space_group_name_H-M   'P 1'
#
loop_
_entity.id
_entity.type
_entity.pdbx_description
1 polymer ?
#
loop_
_entity_poly.entity_id
_entity_poly.type
_entity_poly.pdbx_seq_one_letter_code
_entity_poly.pdbx_strand_id
1 'polypeptide(L)'
;SLYQGEYELDLQYQGLPSGVPVISSQVKAQLSAIEDVSAVSLYRTRSYCDSIFYQNTKLEGGSVWGIDADYFQTAGYHVQSGKGFRDADYTNGNNVAILDEDAAQSLFAGANPIGSVIDINGMPFKIIGTVVQSSTFEPVIQSIDDYHLYANSTVGKVFLPDSAWPTAFQYDEPQNCLLKATETDAMTTVGKQAADILNGRISVSGTGETIQYKSKDLLEQAKSLQELSSSTNTMLIYIAGISLLVGGIGVMNIMLVSVT
;
A
#
# COMPACT_ATOMS: atom_id res chain seq x y z
N SER A 1 -2.47 -7.54 5.29
CA SER A 1 -1.61 -8.23 4.30
C SER A 1 -1.15 -9.59 4.82
N LEU A 2 -0.77 -10.50 3.91
CA LEU A 2 -0.25 -11.83 4.22
C LEU A 2 1.26 -11.75 4.42
N TYR A 3 1.78 -12.40 5.48
CA TYR A 3 3.19 -12.42 5.86
C TYR A 3 3.70 -13.86 6.02
N GLN A 4 4.98 -14.05 5.73
CA GLN A 4 5.73 -15.25 6.10
C GLN A 4 6.82 -14.85 7.09
N GLY A 5 6.71 -15.33 8.32
CA GLY A 5 7.56 -14.85 9.41
C GLY A 5 7.37 -13.34 9.63
N GLU A 6 8.42 -12.55 9.45
CA GLU A 6 8.41 -11.09 9.60
C GLU A 6 8.24 -10.33 8.29
N TYR A 7 8.31 -11.00 7.14
CA TYR A 7 8.28 -10.37 5.82
C TYR A 7 6.91 -10.46 5.18
N GLU A 8 6.45 -9.37 4.57
CA GLU A 8 5.27 -9.37 3.72
C GLU A 8 5.52 -10.27 2.51
N LEU A 9 4.58 -11.17 2.25
CA LEU A 9 4.70 -12.14 1.19
C LEU A 9 4.48 -11.46 -0.16
N ASP A 10 5.55 -11.33 -0.92
CA ASP A 10 5.50 -10.92 -2.33
C ASP A 10 5.58 -12.18 -3.21
N LEU A 11 4.41 -12.69 -3.59
CA LEU A 11 4.28 -13.95 -4.33
C LEU A 11 4.11 -13.74 -5.83
N GLN A 12 4.78 -12.77 -6.41
CA GLN A 12 4.64 -12.40 -7.83
C GLN A 12 4.79 -13.57 -8.82
N TYR A 13 5.38 -14.68 -8.43
CA TYR A 13 5.68 -15.80 -9.35
C TYR A 13 5.39 -17.19 -8.77
N GLN A 14 4.77 -17.29 -7.61
CA GLN A 14 4.60 -18.57 -6.91
C GLN A 14 3.14 -18.97 -6.67
N GLY A 15 2.19 -18.07 -6.89
CA GLY A 15 0.78 -18.29 -6.60
C GLY A 15 0.45 -18.29 -5.10
N LEU A 16 -0.80 -18.63 -4.80
CA LEU A 16 -1.29 -18.69 -3.42
C LEU A 16 -0.62 -19.85 -2.67
N PRO A 17 -0.04 -19.62 -1.49
CA PRO A 17 0.57 -20.70 -0.72
C PRO A 17 -0.47 -21.77 -0.35
N SER A 18 -0.05 -23.05 -0.38
CA SER A 18 -0.92 -24.15 0.04
C SER A 18 -1.35 -23.96 1.50
N GLY A 19 -2.65 -24.06 1.76
CA GLY A 19 -3.21 -23.87 3.11
C GLY A 19 -3.70 -22.44 3.41
N VAL A 20 -3.50 -21.49 2.50
CA VAL A 20 -4.12 -20.16 2.57
C VAL A 20 -5.37 -20.18 1.67
N PRO A 21 -6.58 -20.14 2.23
CA PRO A 21 -7.80 -20.14 1.43
C PRO A 21 -8.06 -18.76 0.83
N VAL A 22 -8.72 -18.74 -0.33
CA VAL A 22 -9.27 -17.50 -0.93
C VAL A 22 -10.31 -16.90 0.03
N ILE A 23 -10.31 -15.58 0.15
CA ILE A 23 -11.27 -14.84 0.97
C ILE A 23 -12.63 -14.86 0.27
N SER A 24 -13.54 -15.71 0.75
CA SER A 24 -14.88 -15.84 0.18
C SER A 24 -15.79 -14.65 0.57
N SER A 25 -16.91 -14.51 -0.14
CA SER A 25 -17.95 -13.52 0.20
C SER A 25 -18.48 -13.67 1.63
N GLN A 26 -18.53 -14.91 2.15
CA GLN A 26 -18.94 -15.18 3.52
C GLN A 26 -17.92 -14.62 4.53
N VAL A 27 -16.63 -14.73 4.23
CA VAL A 27 -15.57 -14.16 5.09
C VAL A 27 -15.60 -12.64 5.00
N LYS A 28 -15.77 -12.08 3.80
CA LYS A 28 -15.96 -10.63 3.63
C LYS A 28 -17.13 -10.12 4.46
N ALA A 29 -18.24 -10.86 4.51
CA ALA A 29 -19.39 -10.52 5.36
C ALA A 29 -19.06 -10.60 6.86
N GLN A 30 -18.25 -11.57 7.30
CA GLN A 30 -17.78 -11.64 8.69
C GLN A 30 -16.88 -10.45 9.05
N LEU A 31 -15.98 -10.05 8.14
CA LEU A 31 -15.14 -8.87 8.33
C LEU A 31 -15.97 -7.58 8.40
N SER A 32 -17.03 -7.47 7.59
CA SER A 32 -17.95 -6.33 7.62
C SER A 32 -18.82 -6.27 8.87
N ALA A 33 -18.97 -7.38 9.58
CA ALA A 33 -19.72 -7.47 10.83
C ALA A 33 -18.88 -7.13 12.09
N ILE A 34 -17.60 -6.88 11.94
CA ILE A 34 -16.74 -6.40 13.05
C ILE A 34 -17.25 -5.02 13.46
N GLU A 35 -17.36 -4.81 14.78
CA GLU A 35 -17.70 -3.51 15.35
C GLU A 35 -16.71 -2.43 14.87
N ASP A 36 -17.20 -1.23 14.61
CA ASP A 36 -16.44 -0.09 14.09
C ASP A 36 -15.86 -0.25 12.66
N VAL A 37 -16.30 -1.23 11.89
CA VAL A 37 -15.99 -1.34 10.47
C VAL A 37 -17.06 -0.63 9.64
N SER A 38 -16.67 0.36 8.85
CA SER A 38 -17.57 1.08 7.94
C SER A 38 -17.57 0.51 6.52
N ALA A 39 -16.45 -0.05 6.06
CA ALA A 39 -16.34 -0.65 4.74
C ALA A 39 -15.22 -1.71 4.71
N VAL A 40 -15.40 -2.72 3.84
CA VAL A 40 -14.43 -3.79 3.59
C VAL A 40 -14.30 -4.00 2.09
N SER A 41 -13.09 -4.06 1.60
CA SER A 41 -12.80 -4.42 0.22
C SER A 41 -11.65 -5.42 0.13
N LEU A 42 -11.64 -6.18 -0.96
CA LEU A 42 -10.60 -7.15 -1.25
C LEU A 42 -9.80 -6.68 -2.46
N TYR A 43 -8.50 -6.94 -2.42
CA TYR A 43 -7.62 -6.61 -3.52
C TYR A 43 -6.46 -7.59 -3.64
N ARG A 44 -5.88 -7.66 -4.83
CA ARG A 44 -4.60 -8.29 -5.14
C ARG A 44 -3.69 -7.22 -5.70
N THR A 45 -2.40 -7.34 -5.49
CA THR A 45 -1.44 -6.38 -6.02
C THR A 45 -0.21 -7.08 -6.52
N ARG A 46 0.31 -6.58 -7.65
CA ARG A 46 1.63 -6.89 -8.17
C ARG A 46 2.41 -5.60 -8.28
N SER A 47 3.39 -5.45 -7.40
CA SER A 47 4.30 -4.31 -7.37
C SER A 47 5.42 -4.50 -8.39
N TYR A 48 6.03 -3.42 -8.83
CA TYR A 48 7.15 -3.41 -9.78
C TYR A 48 6.86 -4.23 -11.05
N CYS A 49 5.65 -4.06 -11.62
CA CYS A 49 5.24 -4.73 -12.82
C CYS A 49 5.89 -4.08 -14.05
N ASP A 50 6.95 -4.71 -14.55
CA ASP A 50 7.74 -4.21 -15.70
C ASP A 50 7.08 -4.42 -17.06
N SER A 51 5.89 -5.01 -17.09
CA SER A 51 5.18 -5.40 -18.32
C SER A 51 3.92 -4.58 -18.57
N ILE A 52 3.92 -3.30 -18.21
CA ILE A 52 2.82 -2.37 -18.48
C ILE A 52 3.28 -1.39 -19.57
N PHE A 53 2.60 -1.39 -20.74
CA PHE A 53 2.97 -0.57 -21.88
C PHE A 53 1.77 0.14 -22.51
N TYR A 54 2.01 1.36 -22.93
CA TYR A 54 1.17 2.04 -23.90
C TYR A 54 2.02 2.32 -25.15
N GLN A 55 1.74 1.63 -26.26
CA GLN A 55 2.58 1.67 -27.46
C GLN A 55 4.05 1.33 -27.12
N ASN A 56 4.94 2.31 -27.22
CA ASN A 56 6.37 2.18 -26.91
C ASN A 56 6.75 2.77 -25.52
N THR A 57 5.77 3.27 -24.78
CA THR A 57 6.00 3.87 -23.47
C THR A 57 5.72 2.83 -22.38
N LYS A 58 6.73 2.56 -21.55
CA LYS A 58 6.63 1.67 -20.39
C LYS A 58 6.26 2.45 -19.12
N LEU A 59 5.43 1.88 -18.29
CA LEU A 59 5.21 2.38 -16.92
C LEU A 59 6.31 1.82 -16.02
N GLU A 60 7.33 2.62 -15.76
CA GLU A 60 8.45 2.22 -14.91
C GLU A 60 8.03 2.07 -13.46
N GLY A 61 8.36 0.93 -12.86
CA GLY A 61 8.03 0.62 -11.48
C GLY A 61 6.53 0.53 -11.18
N GLY A 62 5.67 0.51 -12.20
CA GLY A 62 4.22 0.49 -12.07
C GLY A 62 3.69 -0.69 -11.26
N SER A 63 2.51 -0.54 -10.67
CA SER A 63 1.81 -1.60 -9.95
C SER A 63 0.44 -1.88 -10.56
N VAL A 64 0.05 -3.16 -10.56
CA VAL A 64 -1.27 -3.59 -10.99
C VAL A 64 -2.07 -4.04 -9.77
N TRP A 65 -3.31 -3.58 -9.70
CA TRP A 65 -4.23 -3.84 -8.60
C TRP A 65 -5.50 -4.50 -9.12
N GLY A 66 -5.72 -5.75 -8.75
CA GLY A 66 -6.99 -6.45 -8.97
C GLY A 66 -7.92 -6.16 -7.81
N ILE A 67 -9.00 -5.43 -8.06
CA ILE A 67 -9.86 -4.88 -7.01
C ILE A 67 -11.30 -5.36 -7.11
N ASP A 68 -11.97 -5.44 -5.98
CA ASP A 68 -13.42 -5.65 -5.94
C ASP A 68 -14.21 -4.34 -6.11
N ALA A 69 -15.53 -4.43 -6.18
CA ALA A 69 -16.40 -3.27 -6.43
C ALA A 69 -16.35 -2.18 -5.35
N ASP A 70 -16.01 -2.57 -4.11
CA ASP A 70 -16.03 -1.67 -2.95
C ASP A 70 -14.68 -0.95 -2.74
N TYR A 71 -13.64 -1.33 -3.49
CA TYR A 71 -12.28 -0.88 -3.24
C TYR A 71 -12.11 0.63 -3.34
N PHE A 72 -12.60 1.25 -4.41
CA PHE A 72 -12.43 2.69 -4.60
C PHE A 72 -13.09 3.50 -3.49
N GLN A 73 -14.27 3.10 -3.05
CA GLN A 73 -14.97 3.76 -1.94
C GLN A 73 -14.22 3.57 -0.61
N THR A 74 -13.73 2.34 -0.36
CA THR A 74 -13.02 1.99 0.87
C THR A 74 -11.67 2.69 0.95
N ALA A 75 -10.92 2.74 -0.16
CA ALA A 75 -9.59 3.34 -0.26
C ALA A 75 -9.61 4.86 -0.51
N GLY A 76 -10.81 5.47 -0.66
CA GLY A 76 -10.95 6.91 -0.87
C GLY A 76 -10.58 7.39 -2.26
N TYR A 77 -10.69 6.53 -3.28
CA TYR A 77 -10.52 6.94 -4.68
C TYR A 77 -11.82 7.47 -5.26
N HIS A 78 -11.71 8.50 -6.09
CA HIS A 78 -12.83 9.06 -6.86
C HIS A 78 -12.50 9.04 -8.36
N VAL A 79 -13.52 8.76 -9.17
CA VAL A 79 -13.37 8.84 -10.63
C VAL A 79 -13.17 10.29 -11.02
N GLN A 80 -12.02 10.61 -11.60
CA GLN A 80 -11.66 11.94 -12.08
C GLN A 80 -12.19 12.15 -13.49
N SER A 81 -12.05 11.16 -14.37
CA SER A 81 -12.51 11.21 -15.74
C SER A 81 -12.95 9.84 -16.23
N GLY A 82 -13.88 9.78 -17.17
CA GLY A 82 -14.41 8.53 -17.71
C GLY A 82 -15.44 7.87 -16.81
N LYS A 83 -15.27 6.58 -16.54
CA LYS A 83 -16.23 5.74 -15.78
C LYS A 83 -15.49 4.82 -14.83
N GLY A 84 -16.13 4.51 -13.68
CA GLY A 84 -15.76 3.40 -12.82
C GLY A 84 -16.12 2.04 -13.42
N PHE A 85 -15.66 0.97 -12.80
CA PHE A 85 -16.07 -0.39 -13.15
C PHE A 85 -17.56 -0.59 -12.87
N ARG A 86 -18.19 -1.43 -13.69
CA ARG A 86 -19.59 -1.83 -13.56
C ARG A 86 -19.65 -3.29 -13.09
N ASP A 87 -20.79 -3.67 -12.56
CA ASP A 87 -21.04 -5.08 -12.15
C ASP A 87 -20.76 -6.08 -13.30
N ALA A 88 -21.08 -5.69 -14.54
CA ALA A 88 -20.80 -6.48 -15.73
C ALA A 88 -19.29 -6.70 -15.97
N ASP A 89 -18.43 -5.77 -15.58
CA ASP A 89 -16.99 -5.89 -15.72
C ASP A 89 -16.44 -6.96 -14.78
N TYR A 90 -17.00 -7.04 -13.57
CA TYR A 90 -16.68 -8.10 -12.60
C TYR A 90 -17.28 -9.45 -12.98
N THR A 91 -18.53 -9.47 -13.47
CA THR A 91 -19.22 -10.71 -13.80
C THR A 91 -18.63 -11.39 -15.03
N ASN A 92 -18.26 -10.61 -16.04
CA ASN A 92 -17.76 -11.12 -17.32
C ASN A 92 -16.24 -11.21 -17.37
N GLY A 93 -15.52 -10.67 -16.39
CA GLY A 93 -14.07 -10.57 -16.44
C GLY A 93 -13.57 -9.72 -17.61
N ASN A 94 -14.22 -8.56 -17.85
CA ASN A 94 -13.89 -7.70 -18.98
C ASN A 94 -12.47 -7.15 -18.84
N ASN A 95 -11.70 -7.14 -19.94
CA ASN A 95 -10.36 -6.56 -20.00
C ASN A 95 -10.45 -5.03 -20.06
N VAL A 96 -10.79 -4.43 -18.93
CA VAL A 96 -10.85 -2.98 -18.75
C VAL A 96 -9.91 -2.56 -17.63
N ALA A 97 -9.37 -1.34 -17.76
CA ALA A 97 -8.45 -0.77 -16.78
C ALA A 97 -8.86 0.65 -16.38
N ILE A 98 -8.51 1.02 -15.18
CA ILE A 98 -8.59 2.40 -14.66
C ILE A 98 -7.19 2.76 -14.18
N LEU A 99 -6.73 3.96 -14.52
CA LEU A 99 -5.41 4.45 -14.14
C LEU A 99 -5.54 5.45 -12.99
N ASP A 100 -4.56 5.49 -12.10
CA ASP A 100 -4.38 6.66 -11.25
C ASP A 100 -3.72 7.81 -12.04
N GLU A 101 -3.58 8.97 -11.40
CA GLU A 101 -3.03 10.17 -12.01
C GLU A 101 -1.56 9.96 -12.45
N ASP A 102 -0.76 9.29 -11.64
CA ASP A 102 0.65 9.05 -11.93
C ASP A 102 0.84 8.10 -13.12
N ALA A 103 0.06 7.02 -13.20
CA ALA A 103 0.10 6.12 -14.36
C ALA A 103 -0.39 6.81 -15.63
N ALA A 104 -1.46 7.61 -15.54
CA ALA A 104 -1.98 8.36 -16.66
C ALA A 104 -0.95 9.40 -17.16
N GLN A 105 -0.30 10.12 -16.26
CA GLN A 105 0.73 11.09 -16.62
C GLN A 105 1.96 10.42 -17.23
N SER A 106 2.42 9.29 -16.65
CA SER A 106 3.61 8.59 -17.13
C SER A 106 3.42 7.96 -18.50
N LEU A 107 2.26 7.35 -18.75
CA LEU A 107 2.00 6.66 -20.02
C LEU A 107 1.54 7.60 -21.14
N PHE A 108 0.81 8.67 -20.82
CA PHE A 108 0.12 9.52 -21.79
C PHE A 108 0.66 10.95 -21.86
N ALA A 109 1.56 11.36 -20.96
CA ALA A 109 2.17 12.70 -20.93
C ALA A 109 1.14 13.85 -21.02
N GLY A 110 -0.01 13.69 -20.34
CA GLY A 110 -1.09 14.67 -20.33
C GLY A 110 -2.15 14.52 -21.44
N ALA A 111 -1.98 13.56 -22.37
CA ALA A 111 -3.03 13.23 -23.33
C ALA A 111 -4.17 12.45 -22.64
N ASN A 112 -5.38 12.51 -23.22
CA ASN A 112 -6.52 11.77 -22.66
C ASN A 112 -6.34 10.25 -22.83
N PRO A 113 -6.24 9.47 -21.74
CA PRO A 113 -6.04 8.03 -21.79
C PRO A 113 -7.31 7.23 -22.13
N ILE A 114 -8.51 7.84 -21.96
CA ILE A 114 -9.79 7.13 -22.03
C ILE A 114 -10.05 6.61 -23.43
N GLY A 115 -10.37 5.32 -23.52
CA GLY A 115 -10.62 4.62 -24.78
C GLY A 115 -9.37 4.00 -25.41
N SER A 116 -8.18 4.40 -24.96
CA SER A 116 -6.91 3.77 -25.38
C SER A 116 -6.78 2.37 -24.81
N VAL A 117 -5.88 1.58 -25.39
CA VAL A 117 -5.58 0.21 -24.94
C VAL A 117 -4.14 0.18 -24.46
N ILE A 118 -3.95 -0.30 -23.25
CA ILE A 118 -2.64 -0.61 -22.69
C ILE A 118 -2.40 -2.11 -22.73
N ASP A 119 -1.15 -2.50 -22.82
CA ASP A 119 -0.72 -3.89 -22.69
C ASP A 119 -0.28 -4.14 -21.24
N ILE A 120 -0.81 -5.19 -20.64
CA ILE A 120 -0.37 -5.67 -19.33
C ILE A 120 0.01 -7.13 -19.49
N ASN A 121 1.29 -7.42 -19.39
CA ASN A 121 1.85 -8.76 -19.52
C ASN A 121 1.46 -9.47 -20.86
N GLY A 122 1.43 -8.72 -21.97
CA GLY A 122 1.05 -9.21 -23.29
C GLY A 122 -0.46 -9.26 -23.55
N MET A 123 -1.29 -8.82 -22.60
CA MET A 123 -2.74 -8.81 -22.73
C MET A 123 -3.29 -7.39 -22.84
N PRO A 124 -4.18 -7.11 -23.83
CA PRO A 124 -4.73 -5.79 -24.02
C PRO A 124 -5.84 -5.48 -23.02
N PHE A 125 -5.76 -4.30 -22.39
CA PHE A 125 -6.78 -3.75 -21.50
C PHE A 125 -7.20 -2.37 -21.97
N LYS A 126 -8.51 -2.17 -22.09
CA LYS A 126 -9.08 -0.88 -22.51
C LYS A 126 -9.22 0.05 -21.30
N ILE A 127 -8.67 1.25 -21.40
CA ILE A 127 -8.81 2.26 -20.36
C ILE A 127 -10.23 2.85 -20.42
N ILE A 128 -10.96 2.78 -19.32
CA ILE A 128 -12.34 3.29 -19.21
C ILE A 128 -12.46 4.52 -18.31
N GLY A 129 -11.47 4.79 -17.48
CA GLY A 129 -11.47 5.93 -16.58
C GLY A 129 -10.12 6.20 -15.94
N THR A 130 -10.05 7.33 -15.26
CA THR A 130 -8.96 7.69 -14.35
C THR A 130 -9.51 8.00 -12.97
N VAL A 131 -8.72 7.71 -11.94
CA VAL A 131 -9.07 7.97 -10.54
C VAL A 131 -8.02 8.83 -9.86
N VAL A 132 -8.46 9.58 -8.88
CA VAL A 132 -7.63 10.33 -7.96
C VAL A 132 -7.96 9.90 -6.54
N GLN A 133 -6.95 9.77 -5.71
CA GLN A 133 -7.16 9.52 -4.28
C GLN A 133 -7.46 10.84 -3.58
N SER A 134 -8.54 10.89 -2.81
CA SER A 134 -8.79 12.05 -1.95
C SER A 134 -7.69 12.11 -0.90
N SER A 135 -6.85 13.12 -0.99
CA SER A 135 -5.89 13.45 0.06
C SER A 135 -6.63 14.04 1.25
N THR A 136 -7.21 13.18 2.09
CA THR A 136 -7.65 13.60 3.43
C THR A 136 -6.46 13.85 4.34
N PHE A 137 -5.28 13.49 3.90
CA PHE A 137 -4.03 13.65 4.61
C PHE A 137 -2.94 14.00 3.59
N GLU A 138 -2.72 15.30 3.38
CA GLU A 138 -1.49 15.76 2.75
C GLU A 138 -0.38 15.69 3.80
N PRO A 139 0.61 14.80 3.65
CA PRO A 139 1.75 14.82 4.55
C PRO A 139 2.47 16.17 4.38
N VAL A 140 2.63 16.88 5.47
CA VAL A 140 3.43 18.11 5.47
C VAL A 140 4.89 17.70 5.34
N ILE A 141 5.41 17.76 4.13
CA ILE A 141 6.82 17.47 3.83
C ILE A 141 7.66 18.66 4.34
N GLN A 142 8.32 18.48 5.48
CA GLN A 142 9.16 19.50 6.09
C GLN A 142 10.65 19.14 6.02
N SER A 143 10.99 17.92 5.62
CA SER A 143 12.37 17.44 5.54
C SER A 143 12.63 16.63 4.28
N ILE A 144 13.92 16.46 3.93
CA ILE A 144 14.37 15.57 2.84
C ILE A 144 13.98 14.10 3.16
N ASP A 145 13.97 13.72 4.41
CA ASP A 145 13.60 12.38 4.85
C ASP A 145 12.07 12.15 4.66
N ASP A 146 11.25 13.16 4.95
CA ASP A 146 9.82 13.11 4.63
C ASP A 146 9.59 12.97 3.12
N TYR A 147 10.36 13.72 2.31
CA TYR A 147 10.30 13.62 0.86
C TYR A 147 10.62 12.19 0.38
N HIS A 148 11.66 11.56 0.88
CA HIS A 148 12.01 10.19 0.52
C HIS A 148 10.99 9.17 1.01
N LEU A 149 10.36 9.40 2.16
CA LEU A 149 9.33 8.53 2.71
C LEU A 149 8.03 8.59 1.89
N TYR A 150 7.66 9.78 1.40
CA TYR A 150 6.41 10.03 0.70
C TYR A 150 6.57 10.04 -0.83
N ALA A 151 7.73 10.40 -1.37
CA ALA A 151 8.00 10.37 -2.82
C ALA A 151 8.06 8.96 -3.40
N ASN A 152 8.30 7.93 -2.59
CA ASN A 152 8.22 6.53 -3.02
C ASN A 152 6.78 6.05 -3.29
N SER A 153 5.76 6.89 -3.08
CA SER A 153 4.37 6.57 -3.41
C SER A 153 3.92 7.05 -4.80
N THR A 154 4.79 7.68 -5.57
CA THR A 154 4.48 8.20 -6.93
C THR A 154 4.63 7.15 -8.03
N VAL A 155 4.54 5.89 -7.67
CA VAL A 155 4.55 4.81 -8.66
C VAL A 155 3.13 4.64 -9.19
N GLY A 156 2.95 4.80 -10.49
CA GLY A 156 1.65 4.71 -11.13
C GLY A 156 0.94 3.37 -10.89
N LYS A 157 -0.36 3.44 -10.64
CA LYS A 157 -1.22 2.28 -10.35
C LYS A 157 -2.21 2.06 -11.48
N VAL A 158 -2.31 0.79 -11.89
CA VAL A 158 -3.30 0.33 -12.85
C VAL A 158 -4.29 -0.57 -12.12
N PHE A 159 -5.56 -0.21 -12.13
CA PHE A 159 -6.62 -0.98 -11.50
C PHE A 159 -7.35 -1.84 -12.52
N LEU A 160 -7.59 -3.10 -12.18
CA LEU A 160 -8.36 -4.08 -12.95
C LEU A 160 -9.50 -4.63 -12.07
N PRO A 161 -10.62 -5.06 -12.66
CA PRO A 161 -11.56 -5.91 -11.92
C PRO A 161 -10.84 -7.18 -11.45
N ASP A 162 -11.05 -7.62 -10.20
CA ASP A 162 -10.41 -8.84 -9.65
C ASP A 162 -10.66 -10.08 -10.52
N SER A 163 -11.82 -10.16 -11.16
CA SER A 163 -12.19 -11.23 -12.09
C SER A 163 -11.37 -11.24 -13.40
N ALA A 164 -10.77 -10.10 -13.80
CA ALA A 164 -9.89 -10.01 -14.96
C ALA A 164 -8.41 -10.34 -14.63
N TRP A 165 -8.08 -10.53 -13.35
CA TRP A 165 -6.72 -10.85 -12.91
C TRP A 165 -6.10 -12.06 -13.63
N PRO A 166 -6.80 -13.21 -13.76
CA PRO A 166 -6.25 -14.39 -14.43
C PRO A 166 -5.92 -14.16 -15.92
N THR A 167 -6.49 -13.13 -16.53
CA THR A 167 -6.19 -12.78 -17.93
C THR A 167 -4.81 -12.14 -18.06
N ALA A 168 -4.44 -11.28 -17.09
CA ALA A 168 -3.15 -10.60 -17.09
C ALA A 168 -2.05 -11.46 -16.47
N PHE A 169 -2.37 -12.27 -15.47
CA PHE A 169 -1.37 -12.95 -14.65
C PHE A 169 -1.68 -14.44 -14.51
N GLN A 170 -0.65 -15.26 -14.68
CA GLN A 170 -0.73 -16.71 -14.61
C GLN A 170 -0.93 -17.24 -13.19
N TYR A 171 -0.48 -16.48 -12.18
CA TYR A 171 -0.52 -16.89 -10.79
C TYR A 171 -1.53 -16.04 -10.01
N ASP A 172 -2.25 -16.70 -9.11
CA ASP A 172 -3.12 -16.05 -8.15
C ASP A 172 -2.29 -15.53 -6.98
N GLU A 173 -2.04 -14.24 -6.94
CA GLU A 173 -1.49 -13.60 -5.76
C GLU A 173 -2.49 -13.68 -4.60
N PRO A 174 -2.00 -13.69 -3.34
CA PRO A 174 -2.87 -13.70 -2.18
C PRO A 174 -3.79 -12.49 -2.17
N GLN A 175 -5.05 -12.73 -1.84
CA GLN A 175 -5.98 -11.64 -1.59
C GLN A 175 -5.64 -10.97 -0.27
N ASN A 176 -5.55 -9.66 -0.32
CA ASN A 176 -5.46 -8.79 0.83
C ASN A 176 -6.84 -8.16 1.08
N CYS A 177 -7.05 -7.69 2.29
CA CYS A 177 -8.28 -7.01 2.66
C CYS A 177 -7.94 -5.60 3.17
N LEU A 178 -8.72 -4.63 2.70
CA LEU A 178 -8.69 -3.26 3.16
C LEU A 178 -9.94 -3.02 3.99
N LEU A 179 -9.76 -2.55 5.23
CA LEU A 179 -10.86 -2.20 6.13
C LEU A 179 -10.82 -0.71 6.41
N LYS A 180 -11.97 -0.09 6.42
CA LYS A 180 -12.14 1.29 6.84
C LYS A 180 -12.86 1.28 8.20
N ALA A 181 -12.15 1.74 9.23
CA ALA A 181 -12.76 1.93 10.55
C ALA A 181 -13.64 3.18 10.56
N THR A 182 -14.62 3.21 11.45
CA THR A 182 -15.48 4.38 11.69
C THR A 182 -14.72 5.50 12.37
N GLU A 183 -13.80 5.14 13.29
CA GLU A 183 -12.97 6.07 14.05
C GLU A 183 -11.50 5.64 14.01
N THR A 184 -10.60 6.63 14.13
CA THR A 184 -9.16 6.39 14.08
C THR A 184 -8.68 5.51 15.22
N ASP A 185 -9.23 5.68 16.42
CA ASP A 185 -8.82 4.91 17.59
C ASP A 185 -9.23 3.43 17.53
N ALA A 186 -10.24 3.10 16.72
CA ALA A 186 -10.67 1.73 16.49
C ALA A 186 -9.78 0.95 15.49
N MET A 187 -8.94 1.64 14.70
CA MET A 187 -8.17 1.04 13.58
C MET A 187 -7.35 -0.17 14.03
N THR A 188 -6.60 -0.04 15.12
CA THR A 188 -5.72 -1.11 15.63
C THR A 188 -6.53 -2.32 16.08
N THR A 189 -7.65 -2.10 16.78
CA THR A 189 -8.53 -3.17 17.26
C THR A 189 -9.21 -3.89 16.11
N VAL A 190 -9.78 -3.15 15.17
CA VAL A 190 -10.40 -3.67 13.93
C VAL A 190 -9.40 -4.49 13.13
N GLY A 191 -8.19 -3.93 12.92
CA GLY A 191 -7.13 -4.62 12.17
C GLY A 191 -6.73 -5.95 12.79
N LYS A 192 -6.63 -6.00 14.13
CA LYS A 192 -6.29 -7.21 14.88
C LYS A 192 -7.40 -8.26 14.80
N GLN A 193 -8.66 -7.87 15.00
CA GLN A 193 -9.81 -8.78 14.88
C GLN A 193 -9.94 -9.34 13.46
N ALA A 194 -9.72 -8.51 12.44
CA ALA A 194 -9.73 -8.97 11.06
C ALA A 194 -8.61 -9.97 10.77
N ALA A 195 -7.41 -9.72 11.27
CA ALA A 195 -6.28 -10.64 11.15
C ALA A 195 -6.59 -11.98 11.85
N ASP A 196 -7.18 -11.96 13.04
CA ASP A 196 -7.56 -13.18 13.78
C ASP A 196 -8.60 -14.01 13.01
N ILE A 197 -9.62 -13.39 12.41
CA ILE A 197 -10.63 -14.07 11.58
C ILE A 197 -9.97 -14.74 10.37
N LEU A 198 -9.05 -14.05 9.69
CA LEU A 198 -8.36 -14.58 8.52
C LEU A 198 -7.38 -15.70 8.90
N ASN A 199 -6.64 -15.54 9.99
CA ASN A 199 -5.66 -16.52 10.49
C ASN A 199 -6.33 -17.79 11.00
N GLY A 200 -7.51 -17.70 11.59
CA GLY A 200 -8.29 -18.88 12.01
C GLY A 200 -8.66 -19.82 10.87
N ARG A 201 -8.45 -19.44 9.62
CA ARG A 201 -8.75 -20.22 8.42
C ARG A 201 -7.50 -20.77 7.72
N ILE A 202 -6.34 -20.30 8.10
CA ILE A 202 -5.07 -20.78 7.54
C ILE A 202 -4.74 -22.12 8.15
N SER A 203 -4.60 -23.15 7.33
CA SER A 203 -4.17 -24.49 7.73
C SER A 203 -2.78 -24.76 7.15
N VAL A 204 -1.76 -24.17 7.74
CA VAL A 204 -0.37 -24.42 7.30
C VAL A 204 0.16 -25.67 8.01
N SER A 205 0.32 -26.74 7.27
CA SER A 205 1.02 -27.94 7.70
C SER A 205 2.41 -27.97 7.09
N GLY A 206 3.41 -27.67 7.87
CA GLY A 206 4.79 -28.10 7.58
C GLY A 206 5.76 -27.01 7.15
N THR A 207 6.91 -27.03 7.74
CA THR A 207 8.19 -26.39 7.45
C THR A 207 8.34 -24.90 7.77
N GLY A 208 8.65 -24.65 9.03
CA GLY A 208 9.64 -23.63 9.44
C GLY A 208 9.14 -22.21 9.65
N GLU A 209 8.36 -21.64 8.78
CA GLU A 209 7.88 -20.25 8.93
C GLU A 209 6.35 -20.19 8.88
N THR A 210 5.78 -19.48 9.85
CA THR A 210 4.33 -19.37 9.97
C THR A 210 3.81 -18.34 8.97
N ILE A 211 2.92 -18.76 8.06
CA ILE A 211 2.19 -17.84 7.18
C ILE A 211 0.98 -17.31 7.95
N GLN A 212 0.84 -15.99 8.00
CA GLN A 212 -0.25 -15.33 8.73
C GLN A 212 -0.62 -13.97 8.13
N TYR A 213 -1.87 -13.57 8.31
CA TYR A 213 -2.29 -12.19 8.06
C TYR A 213 -1.87 -11.31 9.23
N LYS A 214 -1.28 -10.17 8.93
CA LYS A 214 -0.99 -9.12 9.92
C LYS A 214 -1.74 -7.85 9.52
N SER A 215 -2.20 -7.13 10.51
CA SER A 215 -2.70 -5.77 10.33
C SER A 215 -1.54 -4.85 9.96
N LYS A 216 -1.76 -4.00 8.96
CA LYS A 216 -0.86 -2.90 8.60
C LYS A 216 -1.62 -1.62 8.92
N ASP A 217 -1.49 -1.16 10.15
CA ASP A 217 -2.19 0.02 10.64
C ASP A 217 -1.36 1.28 10.33
N LEU A 218 -1.97 2.20 9.60
CA LEU A 218 -1.34 3.48 9.25
C LEU A 218 -1.06 4.33 10.49
N LEU A 219 -1.90 4.23 11.52
CA LEU A 219 -1.72 4.97 12.78
C LEU A 219 -0.51 4.44 13.55
N GLU A 220 -0.34 3.12 13.62
CA GLU A 220 0.81 2.49 14.26
C GLU A 220 2.12 2.84 13.56
N GLN A 221 2.10 2.86 12.21
CA GLN A 221 3.24 3.32 11.42
C GLN A 221 3.58 4.80 11.69
N ALA A 222 2.57 5.67 11.72
CA ALA A 222 2.77 7.08 12.02
C ALA A 222 3.32 7.29 13.45
N LYS A 223 2.81 6.55 14.45
CA LYS A 223 3.32 6.59 15.83
C LYS A 223 4.76 6.10 15.92
N SER A 224 5.10 5.01 15.25
CA SER A 224 6.47 4.47 15.22
C SER A 224 7.46 5.46 14.62
N LEU A 225 7.09 6.17 13.55
CA LEU A 225 7.90 7.22 12.96
C LEU A 225 8.06 8.42 13.89
N GLN A 226 7.00 8.81 14.59
CA GLN A 226 7.04 9.89 15.57
C GLN A 226 7.93 9.53 16.78
N GLU A 227 7.88 8.29 17.25
CA GLU A 227 8.76 7.79 18.33
C GLU A 227 10.22 7.76 17.90
N LEU A 228 10.52 7.33 16.65
CA LEU A 228 11.86 7.37 16.08
C LEU A 228 12.39 8.82 16.00
N SER A 229 11.57 9.75 15.52
CA SER A 229 11.93 11.17 15.45
C SER A 229 12.19 11.76 16.84
N SER A 230 11.36 11.47 17.83
CA SER A 230 11.51 11.87 19.22
C SER A 230 12.79 11.30 19.84
N SER A 231 13.08 10.02 19.58
CA SER A 231 14.30 9.35 20.05
C SER A 231 15.54 9.99 19.44
N THR A 232 15.53 10.30 18.14
CA THR A 232 16.63 10.96 17.45
C THR A 232 16.86 12.37 17.99
N ASN A 233 15.81 13.15 18.22
CA ASN A 233 15.91 14.47 18.84
C ASN A 233 16.53 14.39 20.25
N THR A 234 16.12 13.43 21.04
CA THR A 234 16.67 13.20 22.38
C THR A 234 18.16 12.84 22.31
N MET A 235 18.56 11.99 21.38
CA MET A 235 19.96 11.64 21.14
C MET A 235 20.81 12.86 20.73
N LEU A 236 20.28 13.71 19.84
CA LEU A 236 20.96 14.96 19.43
C LEU A 236 21.14 15.92 20.60
N ILE A 237 20.15 16.04 21.49
CA ILE A 237 20.26 16.85 22.70
C ILE A 237 21.37 16.33 23.63
N TYR A 238 21.47 15.01 23.82
CA TYR A 238 22.57 14.42 24.60
C TYR A 238 23.93 14.67 23.99
N ILE A 239 24.06 14.48 22.65
CA ILE A 239 25.32 14.71 21.93
C ILE A 239 25.74 16.21 22.04
N ALA A 240 24.77 17.11 21.83
CA ALA A 240 25.03 18.57 21.96
C ALA A 240 25.42 18.95 23.40
N GLY A 241 24.72 18.36 24.39
CA GLY A 241 25.04 18.59 25.82
C GLY A 241 26.42 18.11 26.21
N ILE A 242 26.84 16.94 25.78
CA ILE A 242 28.19 16.40 26.02
C ILE A 242 29.23 17.25 25.30
N SER A 243 28.99 17.64 24.05
CA SER A 243 29.89 18.49 23.28
C SER A 243 30.09 19.87 23.94
N LEU A 244 29.02 20.45 24.46
CA LEU A 244 29.08 21.72 25.18
C LEU A 244 29.88 21.61 26.51
N LEU A 245 29.68 20.51 27.24
CA LEU A 245 30.44 20.21 28.45
C LEU A 245 31.91 20.05 28.17
N VAL A 246 32.28 19.26 27.16
CA VAL A 246 33.68 19.03 26.78
C VAL A 246 34.33 20.35 26.26
N GLY A 247 33.60 21.08 25.42
CA GLY A 247 34.02 22.38 24.94
C GLY A 247 34.21 23.41 26.09
N GLY A 248 33.28 23.45 27.03
CA GLY A 248 33.35 24.31 28.23
C GLY A 248 34.56 23.99 29.11
N ILE A 249 34.87 22.73 29.37
CA ILE A 249 36.05 22.29 30.12
C ILE A 249 37.33 22.67 29.36
N GLY A 250 37.35 22.53 28.04
CA GLY A 250 38.49 22.92 27.22
C GLY A 250 38.78 24.41 27.28
N VAL A 251 37.75 25.26 27.19
CA VAL A 251 37.91 26.74 27.32
C VAL A 251 38.34 27.12 28.72
N MET A 252 37.79 26.48 29.76
CA MET A 252 38.18 26.73 31.14
C MET A 252 39.65 26.40 31.39
N ASN A 253 40.14 25.26 30.85
CA ASN A 253 41.56 24.92 30.96
C ASN A 253 42.48 25.91 30.27
N ILE A 254 42.10 26.41 29.08
CA ILE A 254 42.88 27.41 28.36
C ILE A 254 42.93 28.75 29.13
N MET A 255 41.78 29.14 29.70
CA MET A 255 41.73 30.35 30.53
C MET A 255 42.61 30.27 31.80
N LEU A 256 42.59 29.11 32.46
CA LEU A 256 43.41 28.85 33.64
C LEU A 256 44.90 28.95 33.34
N VAL A 257 45.36 28.45 32.20
CA VAL A 257 46.77 28.49 31.76
C VAL A 257 47.18 29.89 31.28
N SER A 258 46.26 30.70 30.76
CA SER A 258 46.55 32.04 30.28
C SER A 258 46.64 33.14 31.37
N VAL A 259 46.20 32.86 32.60
CA VAL A 259 46.18 33.78 33.75
C VAL A 259 47.34 33.52 34.72
N THR A 260 48.10 32.44 34.55
CA THR A 260 49.35 32.16 35.27
C THR A 260 50.56 32.62 34.45
#